data_bb65d48662b2e9cfdde2f352861d420f
#
_entry.id   bb65d48662b2e9cfdde2f352861d420f
#
_cell.length_a   1.000
_cell.length_b   1.000
_cell.length_c   1.000
_cell.angle_alpha   90.00
_cell.angle_beta   90.00
_cell.angle_gamma   90.00
#
_symmetry.space_group_name_H-M   'P 1'
#
loop_
_entity.id
_entity.type
_entity.pdbx_description
1 polymer ?
#
loop_
_entity_poly.entity_id
_entity_poly.type
_entity_poly.pdbx_seq_one_letter_code
_entity_poly.pdbx_strand_id
1 'polypeptide(L)'
;MKSVVMLLIGDIERDGRVQKEVASLRARGHRVTLIQWPHRNLPRNYDSLGLDVIEYLMPLHRSAAINFVHQLQFNRFALRHLRRLSPDVVQCNDLNTLPAGYAFRHHARIVYDAHELFPESQFGIRRRVWTWLENWMVHGCDSYIQPEKNRLAYFATKYGIDPSRIALVENFPSERYAFSGRDRLREYFSLAPEKIILLCSGVLGPEHNIENMIDSMALLDSRFVLVLLGPTYKGYERALASRIASAGVEDRVKLHPAIPNRDMLDFIRSSDIGLVFYKNNNLNTYWCASNKLYEFIFCHKPVITNDYPGLLEVVADHHLGMCLPDASAEAIAAAARRITEEARVTDAFSPYIWQRQEQTYLALFD
;
A
#
# COMPACT_ATOMS: atom_id res chain seq x y z
N MET A 1 -27.65 4.08 -10.95
CA MET A 1 -26.55 3.56 -11.79
C MET A 1 -25.82 4.73 -12.42
N LYS A 2 -24.53 4.89 -12.16
CA LYS A 2 -23.69 5.96 -12.73
C LYS A 2 -22.55 5.36 -13.57
N SER A 3 -22.03 6.14 -14.50
CA SER A 3 -20.79 5.84 -15.23
C SER A 3 -19.62 6.44 -14.47
N VAL A 4 -18.71 5.60 -13.99
CA VAL A 4 -17.53 5.99 -13.23
C VAL A 4 -16.27 5.69 -14.05
N VAL A 5 -15.40 6.66 -14.19
CA VAL A 5 -14.06 6.43 -14.76
C VAL A 5 -13.02 6.61 -13.66
N MET A 6 -12.18 5.61 -13.48
CA MET A 6 -11.04 5.66 -12.57
C MET A 6 -9.75 5.87 -13.35
N LEU A 7 -8.91 6.80 -12.91
CA LEU A 7 -7.60 7.09 -13.49
C LEU A 7 -6.50 6.53 -12.58
N LEU A 8 -5.56 5.76 -13.14
CA LEU A 8 -4.49 5.12 -12.37
C LEU A 8 -3.15 5.21 -13.13
N ILE A 9 -2.13 5.74 -12.49
CA ILE A 9 -0.73 5.53 -12.92
C ILE A 9 -0.17 4.40 -12.08
N GLY A 10 -0.33 3.19 -12.59
CA GLY A 10 -0.05 1.93 -11.91
C GLY A 10 -0.71 0.77 -12.63
N ASP A 11 -0.58 -0.40 -12.06
CA ASP A 11 -1.15 -1.63 -12.58
C ASP A 11 -2.21 -2.16 -11.59
N ILE A 12 -3.46 -2.20 -12.03
CA ILE A 12 -4.59 -2.66 -11.19
C ILE A 12 -4.36 -4.08 -10.65
N GLU A 13 -3.68 -4.97 -11.39
CA GLU A 13 -3.39 -6.33 -10.90
C GLU A 13 -2.54 -6.34 -9.62
N ARG A 14 -1.85 -5.22 -9.33
CA ARG A 14 -0.99 -5.05 -8.15
C ARG A 14 -1.55 -4.08 -7.13
N ASP A 15 -2.62 -3.40 -7.47
CA ASP A 15 -3.26 -2.41 -6.60
C ASP A 15 -4.50 -2.99 -5.93
N GLY A 16 -4.30 -3.63 -4.78
CA GLY A 16 -5.40 -4.24 -4.02
C GLY A 16 -6.44 -3.23 -3.50
N ARG A 17 -6.08 -1.93 -3.39
CA ARG A 17 -7.01 -0.88 -3.03
C ARG A 17 -7.99 -0.61 -4.18
N VAL A 18 -7.44 -0.28 -5.35
CA VAL A 18 -8.27 0.00 -6.55
C VAL A 18 -9.10 -1.22 -6.94
N GLN A 19 -8.58 -2.45 -6.78
CA GLN A 19 -9.39 -3.66 -7.02
C GLN A 19 -10.64 -3.74 -6.13
N LYS A 20 -10.53 -3.45 -4.83
CA LYS A 20 -11.66 -3.44 -3.89
C LYS A 20 -12.67 -2.35 -4.23
N GLU A 21 -12.19 -1.17 -4.54
CA GLU A 21 -13.01 -0.02 -4.94
C GLU A 21 -13.81 -0.31 -6.21
N VAL A 22 -13.17 -0.83 -7.25
CA VAL A 22 -13.82 -1.29 -8.49
C VAL A 22 -14.89 -2.35 -8.18
N ALA A 23 -14.55 -3.36 -7.38
CA ALA A 23 -15.48 -4.42 -7.02
C ALA A 23 -16.73 -3.87 -6.30
N SER A 24 -16.55 -2.94 -5.37
CA SER A 24 -17.64 -2.30 -4.61
C SER A 24 -18.55 -1.45 -5.50
N LEU A 25 -17.96 -0.61 -6.37
CA LEU A 25 -18.74 0.20 -7.32
C LEU A 25 -19.57 -0.67 -8.27
N ARG A 26 -18.99 -1.76 -8.78
CA ARG A 26 -19.70 -2.68 -9.66
C ARG A 26 -20.80 -3.45 -8.93
N ALA A 27 -20.53 -3.90 -7.71
CA ALA A 27 -21.55 -4.56 -6.88
C ALA A 27 -22.74 -3.63 -6.57
N ARG A 28 -22.51 -2.31 -6.47
CA ARG A 28 -23.55 -1.27 -6.32
C ARG A 28 -24.31 -1.01 -7.63
N GLY A 29 -23.87 -1.59 -8.76
CA GLY A 29 -24.50 -1.45 -10.06
C GLY A 29 -23.99 -0.29 -10.91
N HIS A 30 -22.85 0.31 -10.55
CA HIS A 30 -22.19 1.33 -11.40
C HIS A 30 -21.44 0.68 -12.57
N ARG A 31 -21.40 1.36 -13.69
CA ARG A 31 -20.51 0.99 -14.80
C ARG A 31 -19.15 1.64 -14.54
N VAL A 32 -18.11 0.82 -14.39
CA VAL A 32 -16.76 1.28 -14.12
C VAL A 32 -15.86 1.04 -15.31
N THR A 33 -15.11 2.07 -15.72
CA THR A 33 -14.04 1.99 -16.73
C THR A 33 -12.75 2.47 -16.09
N LEU A 34 -11.68 1.72 -16.26
CA LEU A 34 -10.35 2.09 -15.77
C LEU A 34 -9.51 2.64 -16.94
N ILE A 35 -8.91 3.81 -16.76
CA ILE A 35 -7.87 4.33 -17.66
C ILE A 35 -6.56 4.27 -16.90
N GLN A 36 -5.63 3.40 -17.31
CA GLN A 36 -4.40 3.21 -16.56
C GLN A 36 -3.13 3.38 -17.41
N TRP A 37 -2.03 3.67 -16.71
CA TRP A 37 -0.67 3.58 -17.24
C TRP A 37 0.13 2.53 -16.45
N PRO A 38 0.17 1.27 -16.93
CA PRO A 38 0.67 0.13 -16.14
C PRO A 38 2.20 -0.01 -16.11
N HIS A 39 2.99 0.91 -16.59
CA HIS A 39 4.46 0.94 -16.55
C HIS A 39 5.20 -0.28 -17.14
N ARG A 40 4.53 -1.39 -17.42
CA ARG A 40 5.12 -2.62 -17.95
C ARG A 40 4.26 -3.15 -19.10
N ASN A 41 4.89 -3.49 -20.19
CA ASN A 41 4.25 -4.13 -21.35
C ASN A 41 4.24 -5.66 -21.13
N LEU A 42 3.39 -6.14 -20.24
CA LEU A 42 3.16 -7.58 -20.04
C LEU A 42 1.76 -7.93 -20.53
N PRO A 43 1.56 -9.13 -21.09
CA PRO A 43 0.21 -9.62 -21.38
C PRO A 43 -0.64 -9.60 -20.10
N ARG A 44 -1.85 -9.07 -20.18
CA ARG A 44 -2.77 -8.93 -19.06
C ARG A 44 -4.12 -9.47 -19.46
N ASN A 45 -4.81 -10.04 -18.49
CA ASN A 45 -6.18 -10.48 -18.64
C ASN A 45 -7.04 -9.85 -17.53
N TYR A 46 -7.85 -8.87 -17.91
CA TYR A 46 -8.79 -8.20 -17.03
C TYR A 46 -10.17 -8.84 -16.98
N ASP A 47 -10.39 -9.96 -17.71
CA ASP A 47 -11.69 -10.64 -17.79
C ASP A 47 -12.20 -11.06 -16.40
N SER A 48 -11.27 -11.50 -15.54
CA SER A 48 -11.60 -11.86 -14.13
C SER A 48 -12.12 -10.69 -13.32
N LEU A 49 -11.75 -9.45 -13.67
CA LEU A 49 -12.24 -8.24 -13.04
C LEU A 49 -13.55 -7.77 -13.67
N GLY A 50 -13.91 -8.28 -14.87
CA GLY A 50 -15.07 -7.89 -15.66
C GLY A 50 -15.13 -6.37 -15.88
N LEU A 51 -13.99 -5.74 -16.13
CA LEU A 51 -13.77 -4.31 -16.14
C LEU A 51 -13.31 -3.86 -17.52
N ASP A 52 -13.88 -2.77 -18.05
CA ASP A 52 -13.36 -2.11 -19.23
C ASP A 52 -12.07 -1.37 -18.87
N VAL A 53 -10.95 -1.79 -19.48
CA VAL A 53 -9.64 -1.17 -19.23
C VAL A 53 -9.10 -0.53 -20.49
N ILE A 54 -8.70 0.72 -20.37
CA ILE A 54 -8.04 1.51 -21.43
C ILE A 54 -6.61 1.79 -20.99
N GLU A 55 -5.64 1.30 -21.75
CA GLU A 55 -4.24 1.38 -21.36
C GLU A 55 -3.46 2.43 -22.16
N TYR A 56 -2.64 3.19 -21.46
CA TYR A 56 -1.59 4.02 -22.04
C TYR A 56 -0.27 3.24 -22.02
N LEU A 57 0.11 2.67 -23.16
CA LEU A 57 1.22 1.72 -23.27
C LEU A 57 2.55 2.45 -23.54
N MET A 58 3.11 3.08 -22.53
CA MET A 58 4.46 3.66 -22.60
C MET A 58 5.33 3.08 -21.49
N PRO A 59 6.52 2.55 -21.81
CA PRO A 59 7.42 2.00 -20.78
C PRO A 59 7.97 3.11 -19.90
N LEU A 60 8.21 2.78 -18.62
CA LEU A 60 8.97 3.65 -17.72
C LEU A 60 10.40 3.83 -18.23
N HIS A 61 10.83 5.08 -18.28
CA HIS A 61 12.18 5.44 -18.64
C HIS A 61 13.08 5.61 -17.39
N ARG A 62 14.38 5.46 -17.56
CA ARG A 62 15.35 5.70 -16.46
C ARG A 62 15.40 7.17 -16.02
N SER A 63 15.13 8.11 -16.93
CA SER A 63 15.12 9.55 -16.67
C SER A 63 13.78 9.98 -16.06
N ALA A 64 13.82 10.63 -14.91
CA ALA A 64 12.66 11.21 -14.26
C ALA A 64 12.01 12.32 -15.11
N ALA A 65 12.78 13.06 -15.90
CA ALA A 65 12.25 14.11 -16.79
C ALA A 65 11.41 13.51 -17.92
N ILE A 66 11.83 12.38 -18.50
CA ILE A 66 11.08 11.68 -19.55
C ILE A 66 9.78 11.10 -18.94
N ASN A 67 9.83 10.52 -17.76
CA ASN A 67 8.64 10.02 -17.09
C ASN A 67 7.65 11.15 -16.76
N PHE A 68 8.12 12.34 -16.42
CA PHE A 68 7.26 13.50 -16.25
C PHE A 68 6.55 13.89 -17.56
N VAL A 69 7.26 13.87 -18.69
CA VAL A 69 6.64 14.07 -20.02
C VAL A 69 5.59 13.00 -20.31
N HIS A 70 5.91 11.73 -20.05
CA HIS A 70 4.94 10.63 -20.22
C HIS A 70 3.71 10.81 -19.31
N GLN A 71 3.88 11.33 -18.09
CA GLN A 71 2.77 11.66 -17.19
C GLN A 71 1.85 12.74 -17.77
N LEU A 72 2.43 13.79 -18.38
CA LEU A 72 1.65 14.81 -19.08
C LEU A 72 0.91 14.23 -20.29
N GLN A 73 1.57 13.35 -21.05
CA GLN A 73 0.96 12.65 -22.19
C GLN A 73 -0.16 11.72 -21.75
N PHE A 74 0.02 10.98 -20.62
CA PHE A 74 -1.03 10.17 -20.01
C PHE A 74 -2.25 11.01 -19.64
N ASN A 75 -2.07 12.15 -18.98
CA ASN A 75 -3.17 13.02 -18.61
C ASN A 75 -3.93 13.57 -19.84
N ARG A 76 -3.20 13.88 -20.93
CA ARG A 76 -3.85 14.25 -22.21
C ARG A 76 -4.61 13.08 -22.85
N PHE A 77 -4.04 11.89 -22.77
CA PHE A 77 -4.69 10.65 -23.23
C PHE A 77 -5.96 10.38 -22.42
N ALA A 78 -5.87 10.40 -21.10
CA ALA A 78 -7.01 10.25 -20.19
C ALA A 78 -8.12 11.26 -20.49
N LEU A 79 -7.78 12.56 -20.62
CA LEU A 79 -8.74 13.61 -20.92
C LEU A 79 -9.48 13.41 -22.28
N ARG A 80 -8.79 12.89 -23.29
CA ARG A 80 -9.44 12.53 -24.58
C ARG A 80 -10.48 11.42 -24.41
N HIS A 81 -10.16 10.41 -23.59
CA HIS A 81 -11.09 9.32 -23.30
C HIS A 81 -12.24 9.76 -22.41
N LEU A 82 -12.01 10.61 -21.39
CA LEU A 82 -13.06 11.21 -20.57
C LEU A 82 -14.11 11.94 -21.42
N ARG A 83 -13.65 12.73 -22.41
CA ARG A 83 -14.57 13.44 -23.34
C ARG A 83 -15.39 12.50 -24.21
N ARG A 84 -14.91 11.29 -24.53
CA ARG A 84 -15.64 10.29 -25.32
C ARG A 84 -16.61 9.49 -24.47
N LEU A 85 -16.19 9.14 -23.25
CA LEU A 85 -16.95 8.32 -22.32
C LEU A 85 -18.05 9.10 -21.61
N SER A 86 -17.87 10.43 -21.45
CA SER A 86 -18.77 11.34 -20.72
C SER A 86 -19.26 10.75 -19.40
N PRO A 87 -18.34 10.41 -18.46
CA PRO A 87 -18.72 9.80 -17.20
C PRO A 87 -19.45 10.79 -16.29
N ASP A 88 -20.25 10.25 -15.36
CA ASP A 88 -20.87 11.02 -14.27
C ASP A 88 -19.86 11.37 -13.17
N VAL A 89 -18.88 10.49 -12.92
CA VAL A 89 -17.86 10.64 -11.89
C VAL A 89 -16.50 10.22 -12.42
N VAL A 90 -15.47 11.00 -12.09
CA VAL A 90 -14.06 10.65 -12.34
C VAL A 90 -13.35 10.53 -11.00
N GLN A 91 -12.84 9.33 -10.69
CA GLN A 91 -11.92 9.13 -9.56
C GLN A 91 -10.48 9.25 -10.05
N CYS A 92 -9.75 10.17 -9.43
CA CYS A 92 -8.32 10.36 -9.67
C CYS A 92 -7.52 9.70 -8.55
N ASN A 93 -6.85 8.58 -8.86
CA ASN A 93 -5.97 7.90 -7.92
C ASN A 93 -4.60 8.57 -7.95
N ASP A 94 -4.24 9.20 -6.86
CA ASP A 94 -3.08 10.05 -6.65
C ASP A 94 -3.01 11.36 -7.46
N LEU A 95 -2.15 12.27 -6.97
CA LEU A 95 -1.93 13.59 -7.52
C LEU A 95 -1.51 13.57 -9.00
N ASN A 96 -0.82 12.53 -9.41
CA ASN A 96 -0.29 12.39 -10.77
C ASN A 96 -1.37 12.17 -11.84
N THR A 97 -2.58 11.77 -11.47
CA THR A 97 -3.76 11.62 -12.36
C THR A 97 -4.71 12.81 -12.26
N LEU A 98 -4.61 13.60 -11.20
CA LEU A 98 -5.50 14.73 -10.92
C LEU A 98 -5.56 15.80 -12.03
N PRO A 99 -4.48 16.10 -12.80
CA PRO A 99 -4.58 17.08 -13.89
C PRO A 99 -5.64 16.77 -14.93
N ALA A 100 -5.86 15.50 -15.28
CA ALA A 100 -6.92 15.12 -16.22
C ALA A 100 -8.32 15.30 -15.63
N GLY A 101 -8.52 14.89 -14.36
CA GLY A 101 -9.77 15.11 -13.63
C GLY A 101 -10.08 16.60 -13.47
N TYR A 102 -9.12 17.37 -13.02
CA TYR A 102 -9.27 18.84 -12.87
C TYR A 102 -9.65 19.52 -14.18
N ALA A 103 -9.04 19.13 -15.30
CA ALA A 103 -9.39 19.65 -16.61
C ALA A 103 -10.81 19.25 -17.06
N PHE A 104 -11.37 18.19 -16.49
CA PHE A 104 -12.71 17.68 -16.79
C PHE A 104 -13.78 18.07 -15.75
N ARG A 105 -13.44 18.77 -14.67
CA ARG A 105 -14.28 19.09 -13.51
C ARG A 105 -15.62 19.80 -13.78
N HIS A 106 -15.77 20.42 -14.92
CA HIS A 106 -17.03 21.09 -15.31
C HIS A 106 -18.01 20.14 -16.02
N HIS A 107 -17.60 18.88 -16.24
CA HIS A 107 -18.39 17.89 -16.98
C HIS A 107 -18.74 16.65 -16.15
N ALA A 108 -18.05 16.42 -15.02
CA ALA A 108 -18.28 15.31 -14.11
C ALA A 108 -17.89 15.69 -12.69
N ARG A 109 -18.42 14.96 -11.70
CA ARG A 109 -17.93 15.03 -10.33
C ARG A 109 -16.52 14.45 -10.25
N ILE A 110 -15.63 15.10 -9.50
CA ILE A 110 -14.24 14.66 -9.32
C ILE A 110 -14.04 14.18 -7.89
N VAL A 111 -13.66 12.92 -7.75
CA VAL A 111 -13.20 12.31 -6.49
C VAL A 111 -11.69 12.21 -6.56
N TYR A 112 -11.00 12.84 -5.61
CA TYR A 112 -9.54 12.74 -5.49
C TYR A 112 -9.18 11.74 -4.39
N ASP A 113 -8.66 10.58 -4.77
CA ASP A 113 -8.15 9.56 -3.86
C ASP A 113 -6.63 9.70 -3.72
N ALA A 114 -6.19 10.28 -2.63
CA ALA A 114 -4.78 10.49 -2.34
C ALA A 114 -4.20 9.29 -1.59
N HIS A 115 -3.65 8.31 -2.31
CA HIS A 115 -2.99 7.13 -1.71
C HIS A 115 -1.77 7.54 -0.90
N GLU A 116 -1.11 8.64 -1.30
CA GLU A 116 0.07 9.18 -0.64
C GLU A 116 -0.05 10.70 -0.41
N LEU A 117 0.68 11.21 0.59
CA LEU A 117 0.98 12.64 0.66
C LEU A 117 2.08 12.95 -0.36
N PHE A 118 1.72 12.92 -1.65
CA PHE A 118 2.67 12.95 -2.76
C PHE A 118 3.66 14.13 -2.69
N PRO A 119 3.26 15.39 -2.42
CA PRO A 119 4.22 16.48 -2.27
C PRO A 119 5.19 16.26 -1.11
N GLU A 120 4.74 15.63 -0.02
CA GLU A 120 5.55 15.39 1.17
C GLU A 120 6.59 14.27 0.97
N SER A 121 6.41 13.40 -0.04
CA SER A 121 7.40 12.42 -0.47
C SER A 121 8.49 12.99 -1.37
N GLN A 122 8.33 14.26 -1.83
CA GLN A 122 9.28 14.94 -2.70
C GLN A 122 10.23 15.85 -1.91
N PHE A 123 11.36 16.23 -2.53
CA PHE A 123 12.37 17.09 -1.92
C PHE A 123 12.64 18.36 -2.74
N GLY A 124 13.12 19.40 -2.06
CA GLY A 124 13.59 20.64 -2.68
C GLY A 124 12.52 21.34 -3.54
N ILE A 125 12.93 21.78 -4.75
CA ILE A 125 12.05 22.52 -5.67
C ILE A 125 10.86 21.67 -6.15
N ARG A 126 11.03 20.34 -6.28
CA ARG A 126 9.97 19.43 -6.69
C ARG A 126 8.81 19.43 -5.69
N ARG A 127 9.11 19.41 -4.39
CA ARG A 127 8.08 19.52 -3.33
C ARG A 127 7.28 20.80 -3.49
N ARG A 128 7.94 21.94 -3.70
CA ARG A 128 7.26 23.25 -3.88
C ARG A 128 6.33 23.24 -5.10
N VAL A 129 6.82 22.73 -6.23
CA VAL A 129 6.03 22.65 -7.47
C VAL A 129 4.82 21.75 -7.29
N TRP A 130 4.99 20.55 -6.73
CA TRP A 130 3.88 19.62 -6.51
C TRP A 130 2.88 20.15 -5.46
N THR A 131 3.36 20.79 -4.37
CA THR A 131 2.49 21.45 -3.39
C THR A 131 1.65 22.55 -4.04
N TRP A 132 2.25 23.38 -4.89
CA TRP A 132 1.54 24.43 -5.60
C TRP A 132 0.49 23.86 -6.57
N LEU A 133 0.86 22.83 -7.34
CA LEU A 133 -0.06 22.16 -8.27
C LEU A 133 -1.23 21.50 -7.52
N GLU A 134 -0.94 20.77 -6.43
CA GLU A 134 -2.00 20.15 -5.62
C GLU A 134 -2.93 21.21 -5.04
N ASN A 135 -2.38 22.26 -4.41
CA ASN A 135 -3.18 23.37 -3.85
C ASN A 135 -4.09 24.03 -4.89
N TRP A 136 -3.61 24.17 -6.13
CA TRP A 136 -4.42 24.73 -7.20
C TRP A 136 -5.55 23.79 -7.63
N MET A 137 -5.28 22.49 -7.75
CA MET A 137 -6.23 21.52 -8.33
C MET A 137 -7.23 20.98 -7.32
N VAL A 138 -6.88 20.85 -6.03
CA VAL A 138 -7.77 20.24 -5.02
C VAL A 138 -9.08 21.01 -4.89
N HIS A 139 -9.08 22.32 -5.03
CA HIS A 139 -10.32 23.12 -4.95
C HIS A 139 -11.32 22.88 -6.09
N GLY A 140 -10.90 22.19 -7.13
CA GLY A 140 -11.76 21.75 -8.24
C GLY A 140 -12.33 20.35 -8.06
N CYS A 141 -12.08 19.68 -6.93
CA CYS A 141 -12.63 18.36 -6.62
C CYS A 141 -13.90 18.48 -5.78
N ASP A 142 -14.81 17.53 -5.93
CA ASP A 142 -16.08 17.48 -5.18
C ASP A 142 -15.91 16.74 -3.85
N SER A 143 -15.08 15.70 -3.82
CA SER A 143 -14.83 14.86 -2.66
C SER A 143 -13.40 14.35 -2.65
N TYR A 144 -12.95 13.95 -1.48
CA TYR A 144 -11.58 13.48 -1.26
C TYR A 144 -11.58 12.17 -0.49
N ILE A 145 -10.54 11.36 -0.68
CA ILE A 145 -10.27 10.17 0.10
C ILE A 145 -8.87 10.27 0.68
N GLN A 146 -8.74 9.96 1.96
CA GLN A 146 -7.46 9.84 2.65
C GLN A 146 -7.37 8.46 3.32
N PRO A 147 -6.23 7.79 3.25
CA PRO A 147 -6.07 6.43 3.76
C PRO A 147 -5.64 6.36 5.23
N GLU A 148 -5.49 7.52 5.91
CA GLU A 148 -5.07 7.58 7.30
C GLU A 148 -5.54 8.90 7.93
N LYS A 149 -5.97 8.86 9.20
CA LYS A 149 -6.63 9.98 9.88
C LYS A 149 -5.75 11.21 10.08
N ASN A 150 -4.44 11.03 10.38
CA ASN A 150 -3.54 12.18 10.52
C ASN A 150 -3.27 12.83 9.16
N ARG A 151 -3.22 12.05 8.09
CA ARG A 151 -3.16 12.56 6.71
C ARG A 151 -4.42 13.34 6.36
N LEU A 152 -5.61 12.85 6.77
CA LEU A 152 -6.87 13.56 6.59
C LEU A 152 -6.83 14.94 7.28
N ALA A 153 -6.47 14.97 8.56
CA ALA A 153 -6.39 16.20 9.33
C ALA A 153 -5.37 17.20 8.74
N TYR A 154 -4.20 16.67 8.35
CA TYR A 154 -3.17 17.47 7.69
C TYR A 154 -3.64 18.04 6.36
N PHE A 155 -4.26 17.21 5.50
CA PHE A 155 -4.76 17.60 4.19
C PHE A 155 -5.86 18.68 4.31
N ALA A 156 -6.82 18.48 5.21
CA ALA A 156 -7.88 19.43 5.50
C ALA A 156 -7.32 20.81 5.91
N THR A 157 -6.38 20.80 6.87
CA THR A 157 -5.75 22.02 7.39
C THR A 157 -4.90 22.70 6.32
N LYS A 158 -4.06 21.94 5.63
CA LYS A 158 -3.10 22.46 4.64
C LYS A 158 -3.78 23.16 3.47
N TYR A 159 -4.89 22.61 3.00
CA TYR A 159 -5.61 23.12 1.82
C TYR A 159 -6.92 23.85 2.14
N GLY A 160 -7.27 24.00 3.42
CA GLY A 160 -8.53 24.64 3.82
C GLY A 160 -9.77 23.89 3.30
N ILE A 161 -9.71 22.57 3.23
CA ILE A 161 -10.81 21.72 2.79
C ILE A 161 -11.67 21.35 4.00
N ASP A 162 -13.00 21.48 3.84
CA ASP A 162 -13.95 21.02 4.86
C ASP A 162 -13.77 19.49 5.10
N PRO A 163 -13.47 19.07 6.33
CA PRO A 163 -13.32 17.64 6.67
C PRO A 163 -14.52 16.77 6.28
N SER A 164 -15.74 17.34 6.25
CA SER A 164 -16.95 16.61 5.83
C SER A 164 -16.92 16.14 4.37
N ARG A 165 -16.06 16.74 3.55
CA ARG A 165 -15.84 16.34 2.15
C ARG A 165 -14.74 15.31 1.99
N ILE A 166 -14.08 14.89 3.08
CA ILE A 166 -12.96 13.95 3.06
C ILE A 166 -13.40 12.64 3.70
N ALA A 167 -13.46 11.58 2.92
CA ALA A 167 -13.70 10.24 3.44
C ALA A 167 -12.39 9.63 3.95
N LEU A 168 -12.43 9.07 5.15
CA LEU A 168 -11.37 8.18 5.64
C LEU A 168 -11.66 6.78 5.09
N VAL A 169 -10.81 6.31 4.17
CA VAL A 169 -10.91 4.97 3.58
C VAL A 169 -9.54 4.31 3.66
N GLU A 170 -9.37 3.50 4.67
CA GLU A 170 -8.10 2.87 5.01
C GLU A 170 -7.81 1.62 4.14
N ASN A 171 -6.59 1.11 4.21
CA ASN A 171 -6.15 0.03 3.34
C ASN A 171 -6.55 -1.37 3.85
N PHE A 172 -7.76 -1.51 4.40
CA PHE A 172 -8.24 -2.77 4.96
C PHE A 172 -8.35 -3.87 3.90
N PRO A 173 -7.94 -5.11 4.22
CA PRO A 173 -8.19 -6.28 3.37
C PRO A 173 -9.69 -6.58 3.23
N SER A 174 -10.07 -7.32 2.19
CA SER A 174 -11.43 -7.78 2.00
C SER A 174 -11.68 -9.10 2.75
N GLU A 175 -12.79 -9.20 3.49
CA GLU A 175 -13.21 -10.46 4.13
C GLU A 175 -13.55 -11.58 3.12
N ARG A 176 -13.74 -11.20 1.83
CA ARG A 176 -14.05 -12.16 0.76
C ARG A 176 -12.83 -12.97 0.30
N TYR A 177 -11.68 -12.80 0.96
CA TYR A 177 -10.49 -13.59 0.62
C TYR A 177 -10.66 -15.05 1.04
N ALA A 178 -10.48 -15.97 0.08
CA ALA A 178 -10.52 -17.41 0.34
C ALA A 178 -9.09 -17.95 0.55
N PHE A 179 -8.77 -18.29 1.78
CA PHE A 179 -7.48 -18.89 2.10
C PHE A 179 -7.32 -20.29 1.52
N SER A 180 -6.14 -20.61 0.98
CA SER A 180 -5.82 -21.92 0.41
C SER A 180 -5.66 -23.02 1.48
N GLY A 181 -5.46 -22.66 2.75
CA GLY A 181 -5.16 -23.57 3.85
C GLY A 181 -3.74 -24.13 3.86
N ARG A 182 -2.87 -23.70 2.95
CA ARG A 182 -1.48 -24.18 2.82
C ARG A 182 -0.52 -23.32 3.63
N ASP A 183 0.53 -23.95 4.17
CA ASP A 183 1.66 -23.24 4.77
C ASP A 183 2.71 -22.90 3.73
N ARG A 184 2.44 -21.81 2.98
CA ARG A 184 3.21 -21.39 1.80
C ARG A 184 4.70 -21.19 2.09
N LEU A 185 5.04 -20.56 3.22
CA LEU A 185 6.44 -20.25 3.54
C LEU A 185 7.19 -21.49 3.99
N ARG A 186 6.60 -22.33 4.87
CA ARG A 186 7.25 -23.57 5.30
C ARG A 186 7.41 -24.56 4.15
N GLU A 187 6.41 -24.68 3.30
CA GLU A 187 6.49 -25.51 2.08
C GLU A 187 7.60 -25.03 1.13
N TYR A 188 7.65 -23.71 0.84
CA TYR A 188 8.61 -23.16 -0.13
C TYR A 188 10.06 -23.29 0.32
N PHE A 189 10.35 -23.03 1.60
CA PHE A 189 11.71 -23.06 2.14
C PHE A 189 12.07 -24.35 2.86
N SER A 190 11.18 -25.36 2.86
CA SER A 190 11.35 -26.63 3.57
C SER A 190 11.71 -26.43 5.05
N LEU A 191 10.98 -25.50 5.72
CA LEU A 191 11.21 -25.18 7.13
C LEU A 191 10.50 -26.19 8.03
N ALA A 192 11.17 -26.57 9.11
CA ALA A 192 10.59 -27.41 10.14
C ALA A 192 9.45 -26.67 10.90
N PRO A 193 8.44 -27.41 11.40
CA PRO A 193 7.25 -26.79 12.03
C PRO A 193 7.56 -25.92 13.26
N GLU A 194 8.64 -26.24 13.98
CA GLU A 194 9.08 -25.50 15.17
C GLU A 194 9.78 -24.16 14.88
N LYS A 195 10.07 -23.87 13.60
CA LYS A 195 10.65 -22.58 13.23
C LYS A 195 9.65 -21.44 13.39
N ILE A 196 10.13 -20.32 13.90
CA ILE A 196 9.37 -19.07 14.07
C ILE A 196 9.72 -18.14 12.92
N ILE A 197 8.74 -17.88 12.06
CA ILE A 197 8.93 -17.09 10.84
C ILE A 197 8.61 -15.61 11.11
N LEU A 198 9.64 -14.76 11.09
CA LEU A 198 9.52 -13.32 10.99
C LEU A 198 9.35 -12.96 9.50
N LEU A 199 8.30 -12.23 9.13
CA LEU A 199 8.03 -11.89 7.74
C LEU A 199 8.04 -10.37 7.52
N CYS A 200 8.88 -9.92 6.59
CA CYS A 200 8.80 -8.61 5.97
C CYS A 200 8.30 -8.76 4.53
N SER A 201 7.13 -8.22 4.20
CA SER A 201 6.50 -8.34 2.87
C SER A 201 6.45 -7.00 2.14
N GLY A 202 6.36 -7.05 0.80
CA GLY A 202 6.23 -5.88 -0.08
C GLY A 202 7.54 -5.48 -0.74
N VAL A 203 7.67 -4.22 -1.19
CA VAL A 203 8.90 -3.75 -1.82
C VAL A 203 10.04 -3.72 -0.81
N LEU A 204 11.12 -4.43 -1.12
CA LEU A 204 12.32 -4.48 -0.28
C LEU A 204 13.25 -3.32 -0.65
N GLY A 205 13.25 -2.29 0.18
CA GLY A 205 14.03 -1.07 -0.04
C GLY A 205 14.63 -0.50 1.24
N PRO A 206 15.57 0.44 1.11
CA PRO A 206 16.29 1.02 2.24
C PRO A 206 15.39 1.79 3.23
N GLU A 207 14.16 2.15 2.83
CA GLU A 207 13.20 2.84 3.70
C GLU A 207 12.52 1.92 4.73
N HIS A 208 12.74 0.62 4.68
CA HIS A 208 12.01 -0.36 5.52
C HIS A 208 12.83 -0.94 6.67
N ASN A 209 13.97 -0.36 7.03
CA ASN A 209 14.86 -0.82 8.09
C ASN A 209 15.28 -2.31 7.98
N ILE A 210 15.40 -2.82 6.75
CA ILE A 210 15.66 -4.26 6.50
C ILE A 210 17.03 -4.67 7.05
N GLU A 211 18.02 -3.77 7.02
CA GLU A 211 19.34 -4.02 7.57
C GLU A 211 19.27 -4.36 9.07
N ASN A 212 18.48 -3.61 9.85
CA ASN A 212 18.30 -3.88 11.28
C ASN A 212 17.52 -5.17 11.54
N MET A 213 16.57 -5.53 10.65
CA MET A 213 15.91 -6.83 10.72
C MET A 213 16.90 -7.98 10.49
N ILE A 214 17.82 -7.85 9.53
CA ILE A 214 18.88 -8.86 9.29
C ILE A 214 19.80 -8.95 10.52
N ASP A 215 20.25 -7.82 11.04
CA ASP A 215 21.15 -7.80 12.21
C ASP A 215 20.50 -8.40 13.46
N SER A 216 19.18 -8.18 13.64
CA SER A 216 18.46 -8.78 14.76
C SER A 216 18.51 -10.31 14.75
N MET A 217 18.67 -10.92 13.56
CA MET A 217 18.80 -12.39 13.45
C MET A 217 20.09 -12.93 14.08
N ALA A 218 21.16 -12.14 14.13
CA ALA A 218 22.39 -12.54 14.84
C ALA A 218 22.19 -12.59 16.37
N LEU A 219 21.20 -11.86 16.88
CA LEU A 219 20.85 -11.81 18.30
C LEU A 219 19.79 -12.85 18.70
N LEU A 220 19.11 -13.46 17.76
CA LEU A 220 18.07 -14.46 17.97
C LEU A 220 18.65 -15.87 17.88
N ASP A 221 18.00 -16.84 18.54
CA ASP A 221 18.40 -18.26 18.46
C ASP A 221 18.01 -18.92 17.14
N SER A 222 18.42 -20.16 16.95
CA SER A 222 18.25 -20.91 15.69
C SER A 222 16.79 -21.23 15.33
N ARG A 223 15.83 -21.03 16.22
CA ARG A 223 14.40 -21.23 15.93
C ARG A 223 13.86 -20.15 14.98
N PHE A 224 14.41 -18.94 15.05
CA PHE A 224 13.93 -17.82 14.25
C PHE A 224 14.45 -17.86 12.81
N VAL A 225 13.58 -17.59 11.86
CA VAL A 225 13.87 -17.44 10.43
C VAL A 225 13.26 -16.13 9.95
N LEU A 226 14.04 -15.30 9.30
CA LEU A 226 13.55 -14.08 8.65
C LEU A 226 13.27 -14.35 7.18
N VAL A 227 12.05 -14.09 6.75
CA VAL A 227 11.67 -14.11 5.33
C VAL A 227 11.46 -12.70 4.83
N LEU A 228 12.20 -12.32 3.79
CA LEU A 228 12.08 -11.07 3.05
C LEU A 228 11.36 -11.38 1.74
N LEU A 229 10.06 -11.03 1.63
CA LEU A 229 9.19 -11.39 0.52
C LEU A 229 8.86 -10.16 -0.34
N GLY A 230 9.28 -10.17 -1.59
CA GLY A 230 8.88 -9.16 -2.55
C GLY A 230 9.96 -8.72 -3.52
N PRO A 231 9.63 -7.75 -4.39
CA PRO A 231 10.60 -7.23 -5.34
C PRO A 231 11.60 -6.32 -4.60
N THR A 232 12.87 -6.49 -4.92
CA THR A 232 13.94 -5.66 -4.35
C THR A 232 14.08 -4.35 -5.15
N TYR A 233 14.30 -3.24 -4.44
CA TYR A 233 14.63 -1.99 -5.08
C TYR A 233 15.96 -2.12 -5.84
N LYS A 234 16.04 -1.54 -7.03
CA LYS A 234 17.17 -1.75 -7.96
C LYS A 234 18.53 -1.51 -7.31
N GLY A 235 19.37 -2.53 -7.31
CA GLY A 235 20.71 -2.52 -6.75
C GLY A 235 20.79 -2.82 -5.25
N TYR A 236 19.65 -2.92 -4.58
CA TYR A 236 19.61 -3.20 -3.15
C TYR A 236 19.85 -4.68 -2.83
N GLU A 237 19.65 -5.59 -3.80
CA GLU A 237 19.92 -7.03 -3.65
C GLU A 237 21.35 -7.31 -3.18
N ARG A 238 22.34 -6.58 -3.76
CA ARG A 238 23.74 -6.73 -3.37
C ARG A 238 24.01 -6.27 -1.95
N ALA A 239 23.37 -5.17 -1.53
CA ALA A 239 23.49 -4.65 -0.18
C ALA A 239 22.90 -5.64 0.83
N LEU A 240 21.74 -6.22 0.54
CA LEU A 240 21.11 -7.26 1.38
C LEU A 240 22.00 -8.50 1.49
N ALA A 241 22.50 -9.04 0.36
CA ALA A 241 23.37 -10.20 0.35
C ALA A 241 24.65 -9.96 1.17
N SER A 242 25.29 -8.79 1.01
CA SER A 242 26.46 -8.40 1.80
C SER A 242 26.14 -8.29 3.29
N ARG A 243 24.97 -7.72 3.65
CA ARG A 243 24.58 -7.60 5.06
C ARG A 243 24.30 -8.94 5.71
N ILE A 244 23.61 -9.85 5.00
CA ILE A 244 23.32 -11.21 5.45
C ILE A 244 24.63 -11.97 5.74
N ALA A 245 25.59 -11.92 4.80
CA ALA A 245 26.89 -12.55 4.97
C ALA A 245 27.70 -11.94 6.12
N SER A 246 27.70 -10.61 6.25
CA SER A 246 28.42 -9.92 7.33
C SER A 246 27.85 -10.21 8.71
N ALA A 247 26.55 -10.49 8.80
CA ALA A 247 25.87 -10.87 10.06
C ALA A 247 25.99 -12.36 10.38
N GLY A 248 26.48 -13.19 9.45
CA GLY A 248 26.62 -14.65 9.62
C GLY A 248 25.28 -15.38 9.80
N VAL A 249 24.25 -14.94 9.03
CA VAL A 249 22.86 -15.45 9.20
C VAL A 249 22.27 -16.00 7.90
N GLU A 250 23.11 -16.45 6.96
CA GLU A 250 22.73 -16.93 5.61
C GLU A 250 21.78 -18.13 5.68
N ASP A 251 21.89 -18.96 6.67
CA ASP A 251 21.04 -20.12 6.90
C ASP A 251 19.62 -19.72 7.36
N ARG A 252 19.46 -18.57 8.01
CA ARG A 252 18.22 -18.12 8.66
C ARG A 252 17.54 -16.91 8.02
N VAL A 253 18.18 -16.24 7.08
CA VAL A 253 17.54 -15.15 6.29
C VAL A 253 17.25 -15.65 4.89
N LYS A 254 15.98 -15.63 4.51
CA LYS A 254 15.48 -16.17 3.24
C LYS A 254 14.87 -15.05 2.39
N LEU A 255 15.23 -15.03 1.11
CA LEU A 255 14.67 -14.10 0.12
C LEU A 255 13.63 -14.84 -0.72
N HIS A 256 12.42 -14.29 -0.80
CA HIS A 256 11.36 -14.80 -1.66
C HIS A 256 11.04 -13.75 -2.74
N PRO A 257 10.94 -14.15 -4.02
CA PRO A 257 10.56 -13.21 -5.08
C PRO A 257 9.15 -12.66 -4.88
N ALA A 258 8.81 -11.61 -5.67
CA ALA A 258 7.47 -11.05 -5.67
C ALA A 258 6.43 -12.12 -6.06
N ILE A 259 5.29 -12.10 -5.37
CA ILE A 259 4.13 -12.95 -5.66
C ILE A 259 2.95 -12.10 -6.15
N PRO A 260 1.96 -12.69 -6.81
CA PRO A 260 0.71 -12.00 -7.12
C PRO A 260 0.02 -11.52 -5.85
N ASN A 261 -0.58 -10.33 -5.90
CA ASN A 261 -1.26 -9.74 -4.73
C ASN A 261 -2.38 -10.64 -4.17
N ARG A 262 -3.06 -11.37 -5.06
CA ARG A 262 -4.11 -12.34 -4.68
C ARG A 262 -3.62 -13.49 -3.78
N ASP A 263 -2.32 -13.77 -3.74
CA ASP A 263 -1.73 -14.86 -2.95
C ASP A 263 -1.10 -14.33 -1.64
N MET A 264 -0.99 -13.00 -1.48
CA MET A 264 -0.23 -12.36 -0.39
C MET A 264 -0.72 -12.79 0.99
N LEU A 265 -2.04 -12.84 1.22
CA LEU A 265 -2.59 -13.19 2.54
C LEU A 265 -2.31 -14.65 2.93
N ASP A 266 -2.21 -15.58 1.98
CA ASP A 266 -1.79 -16.95 2.25
C ASP A 266 -0.34 -17.03 2.75
N PHE A 267 0.55 -16.23 2.13
CA PHE A 267 1.95 -16.15 2.58
C PHE A 267 2.07 -15.47 3.95
N ILE A 268 1.32 -14.40 4.20
CA ILE A 268 1.28 -13.73 5.51
C ILE A 268 0.75 -14.69 6.57
N ARG A 269 -0.32 -15.45 6.29
CA ARG A 269 -0.88 -16.43 7.21
C ARG A 269 0.12 -17.52 7.59
N SER A 270 1.07 -17.83 6.70
CA SER A 270 2.14 -18.81 6.93
C SER A 270 3.27 -18.29 7.84
N SER A 271 3.30 -17.02 8.19
CA SER A 271 4.27 -16.44 9.11
C SER A 271 3.78 -16.50 10.56
N ASP A 272 4.67 -16.21 11.49
CA ASP A 272 4.36 -16.17 12.92
C ASP A 272 4.33 -14.71 13.44
N ILE A 273 5.21 -13.84 12.94
CA ILE A 273 5.30 -12.42 13.33
C ILE A 273 5.54 -11.56 12.09
N GLY A 274 4.77 -10.47 11.94
CA GLY A 274 4.99 -9.47 10.90
C GLY A 274 5.98 -8.39 11.31
N LEU A 275 6.89 -8.01 10.41
CA LEU A 275 7.80 -6.89 10.59
C LEU A 275 7.38 -5.74 9.67
N VAL A 276 6.91 -4.62 10.25
CA VAL A 276 6.36 -3.48 9.52
C VAL A 276 7.08 -2.21 9.93
N PHE A 277 8.20 -1.91 9.29
CA PHE A 277 9.01 -0.74 9.63
C PHE A 277 9.12 0.25 8.47
N TYR A 278 9.18 1.52 8.83
CA TYR A 278 9.42 2.65 7.93
C TYR A 278 10.46 3.59 8.53
N LYS A 279 11.38 4.12 7.71
CA LYS A 279 12.28 5.21 8.14
C LYS A 279 11.51 6.53 8.13
N ASN A 280 11.68 7.33 9.18
CA ASN A 280 11.07 8.66 9.28
C ASN A 280 11.80 9.67 8.39
N ASN A 281 11.63 9.57 7.09
CA ASN A 281 12.27 10.44 6.12
C ASN A 281 11.41 11.67 5.74
N ASN A 282 10.10 11.56 5.92
CA ASN A 282 9.12 12.59 5.57
C ASN A 282 7.75 12.30 6.21
N LEU A 283 6.79 13.23 6.10
CA LEU A 283 5.46 13.06 6.67
C LEU A 283 4.68 11.90 6.05
N ASN A 284 4.93 11.55 4.79
CA ASN A 284 4.26 10.43 4.15
C ASN A 284 4.66 9.08 4.77
N THR A 285 5.91 8.94 5.21
CA THR A 285 6.39 7.74 5.94
C THR A 285 6.04 7.78 7.42
N TYR A 286 6.03 8.95 8.05
CA TYR A 286 5.66 9.11 9.46
C TYR A 286 4.17 8.83 9.70
N TRP A 287 3.28 9.30 8.82
CA TRP A 287 1.86 8.98 8.83
C TRP A 287 1.55 7.90 7.80
N CYS A 288 2.25 6.78 7.89
CA CYS A 288 2.11 5.71 6.90
C CYS A 288 0.72 5.05 6.95
N ALA A 289 0.08 4.94 5.80
CA ALA A 289 -1.14 4.16 5.60
C ALA A 289 -0.75 2.75 5.14
N SER A 290 -0.38 1.90 6.10
CA SER A 290 0.27 0.63 5.81
C SER A 290 -0.71 -0.48 5.41
N ASN A 291 -0.69 -0.91 4.14
CA ASN A 291 -1.36 -2.15 3.72
C ASN A 291 -0.87 -3.35 4.54
N LYS A 292 0.46 -3.46 4.72
CA LYS A 292 1.11 -4.58 5.42
C LYS A 292 0.56 -4.77 6.83
N LEU A 293 0.40 -3.67 7.59
CA LEU A 293 -0.13 -3.73 8.95
C LEU A 293 -1.49 -4.43 8.99
N TYR A 294 -2.43 -3.95 8.17
CA TYR A 294 -3.78 -4.50 8.13
C TYR A 294 -3.85 -5.91 7.55
N GLU A 295 -2.95 -6.26 6.63
CA GLU A 295 -2.83 -7.62 6.10
C GLU A 295 -2.37 -8.61 7.17
N PHE A 296 -1.38 -8.26 8.01
CA PHE A 296 -0.96 -9.09 9.14
C PHE A 296 -2.08 -9.24 10.18
N ILE A 297 -2.73 -8.14 10.54
CA ILE A 297 -3.85 -8.14 11.49
C ILE A 297 -4.99 -9.02 10.98
N PHE A 298 -5.35 -8.90 9.70
CA PHE A 298 -6.38 -9.73 9.06
C PHE A 298 -6.04 -11.23 9.10
N CYS A 299 -4.76 -11.56 9.01
CA CYS A 299 -4.25 -12.94 9.13
C CYS A 299 -4.05 -13.38 10.60
N HIS A 300 -4.46 -12.59 11.59
CA HIS A 300 -4.26 -12.84 13.03
C HIS A 300 -2.79 -13.02 13.41
N LYS A 301 -1.90 -12.24 12.79
CA LYS A 301 -0.46 -12.28 13.08
C LYS A 301 -0.05 -11.05 13.87
N PRO A 302 0.64 -11.24 15.02
CA PRO A 302 1.20 -10.13 15.75
C PRO A 302 2.25 -9.39 14.92
N VAL A 303 2.37 -8.09 15.11
CA VAL A 303 3.33 -7.27 14.37
C VAL A 303 4.32 -6.57 15.28
N ILE A 304 5.53 -6.36 14.77
CA ILE A 304 6.53 -5.46 15.35
C ILE A 304 6.68 -4.28 14.39
N THR A 305 6.50 -3.06 14.89
CA THR A 305 6.46 -1.87 14.06
C THR A 305 7.08 -0.65 14.76
N ASN A 306 7.21 0.48 14.05
CA ASN A 306 7.53 1.77 14.66
C ASN A 306 6.35 2.27 15.53
N ASP A 307 6.64 3.16 16.48
CA ASP A 307 5.66 3.88 17.27
C ASP A 307 5.10 5.14 16.57
N TYR A 308 5.00 5.09 15.25
CA TYR A 308 4.41 6.18 14.48
C TYR A 308 2.89 6.25 14.69
N PRO A 309 2.29 7.45 14.66
CA PRO A 309 0.91 7.65 15.12
C PRO A 309 -0.11 6.66 14.53
N GLY A 310 -0.13 6.47 13.21
CA GLY A 310 -1.08 5.57 12.56
C GLY A 310 -0.83 4.08 12.85
N LEU A 311 0.41 3.69 13.16
CA LEU A 311 0.76 2.31 13.54
C LEU A 311 0.50 2.06 15.03
N LEU A 312 0.94 3.01 15.88
CA LEU A 312 0.83 2.91 17.32
C LEU A 312 -0.63 2.74 17.75
N GLU A 313 -1.52 3.58 17.23
CA GLU A 313 -2.93 3.54 17.55
C GLU A 313 -3.57 2.18 17.25
N VAL A 314 -3.28 1.62 16.07
CA VAL A 314 -3.85 0.33 15.67
C VAL A 314 -3.26 -0.82 16.48
N VAL A 315 -1.94 -0.82 16.73
CA VAL A 315 -1.24 -1.97 17.34
C VAL A 315 -1.37 -1.94 18.86
N ALA A 316 -1.21 -0.78 19.51
CA ALA A 316 -1.23 -0.67 20.96
C ALA A 316 -2.65 -0.78 21.52
N ASP A 317 -3.63 -0.11 20.91
CA ASP A 317 -5.01 -0.06 21.40
C ASP A 317 -5.70 -1.44 21.35
N HIS A 318 -5.23 -2.32 20.47
CA HIS A 318 -5.81 -3.66 20.28
C HIS A 318 -4.90 -4.81 20.69
N HIS A 319 -3.76 -4.54 21.30
CA HIS A 319 -2.77 -5.53 21.71
C HIS A 319 -2.32 -6.48 20.57
N LEU A 320 -2.20 -5.92 19.36
CA LEU A 320 -1.90 -6.68 18.13
C LEU A 320 -0.40 -6.87 17.87
N GLY A 321 0.44 -6.54 18.84
CA GLY A 321 1.88 -6.65 18.69
C GLY A 321 2.65 -5.65 19.55
N MET A 322 3.79 -5.19 19.05
CA MET A 322 4.66 -4.24 19.75
C MET A 322 5.07 -3.07 18.85
N CYS A 323 4.94 -1.85 19.38
CA CYS A 323 5.46 -0.64 18.76
C CYS A 323 6.80 -0.29 19.40
N LEU A 324 7.81 -0.01 18.59
CA LEU A 324 9.17 0.29 19.02
C LEU A 324 9.51 1.76 18.72
N PRO A 325 9.95 2.53 19.70
CA PRO A 325 10.42 3.90 19.50
C PRO A 325 11.74 3.92 18.70
N ASP A 326 12.48 2.82 18.76
CA ASP A 326 13.71 2.59 18.02
C ASP A 326 13.64 1.24 17.31
N ALA A 327 13.88 1.25 15.99
CA ALA A 327 13.93 0.05 15.16
C ALA A 327 15.36 -0.55 15.10
N SER A 328 16.10 -0.53 16.22
CA SER A 328 17.41 -1.18 16.32
C SER A 328 17.31 -2.70 16.29
N ALA A 329 18.40 -3.36 15.98
CA ALA A 329 18.47 -4.83 15.94
C ALA A 329 18.13 -5.44 17.31
N GLU A 330 18.62 -4.83 18.39
CA GLU A 330 18.39 -5.23 19.78
C GLU A 330 16.90 -5.14 20.14
N ALA A 331 16.25 -4.00 19.80
CA ALA A 331 14.85 -3.78 20.09
C ALA A 331 13.96 -4.78 19.30
N ILE A 332 14.26 -5.01 18.01
CA ILE A 332 13.54 -5.98 17.19
C ILE A 332 13.69 -7.39 17.76
N ALA A 333 14.93 -7.81 18.11
CA ALA A 333 15.18 -9.14 18.67
C ALA A 333 14.48 -9.34 20.04
N ALA A 334 14.51 -8.32 20.90
CA ALA A 334 13.83 -8.37 22.20
C ALA A 334 12.31 -8.50 22.02
N ALA A 335 11.72 -7.72 21.12
CA ALA A 335 10.30 -7.78 20.81
C ALA A 335 9.88 -9.14 20.23
N ALA A 336 10.67 -9.71 19.32
CA ALA A 336 10.39 -11.01 18.73
C ALA A 336 10.37 -12.14 19.79
N ARG A 337 11.33 -12.15 20.72
CA ARG A 337 11.33 -13.10 21.83
C ARG A 337 10.09 -12.93 22.71
N ARG A 338 9.81 -11.70 23.12
CA ARG A 338 8.69 -11.38 24.01
C ARG A 338 7.35 -11.79 23.43
N ILE A 339 7.09 -11.52 22.13
CA ILE A 339 5.85 -11.93 21.47
C ILE A 339 5.73 -13.46 21.47
N THR A 340 6.83 -14.17 21.24
CA THR A 340 6.83 -15.63 21.20
C THR A 340 6.57 -16.25 22.60
N GLU A 341 7.10 -15.64 23.67
CA GLU A 341 6.94 -16.11 25.04
C GLU A 341 5.54 -15.80 25.61
N GLU A 342 4.94 -14.67 25.25
CA GLU A 342 3.66 -14.23 25.80
C GLU A 342 2.44 -14.90 25.15
N ALA A 343 2.63 -15.80 24.17
CA ALA A 343 1.56 -16.56 23.46
C ALA A 343 0.32 -15.69 23.13
N ARG A 344 0.52 -14.49 22.61
CA ARG A 344 -0.55 -13.56 22.27
C ARG A 344 -1.19 -13.97 20.95
N VAL A 345 -2.12 -14.90 21.00
CA VAL A 345 -3.08 -15.10 19.92
C VAL A 345 -4.31 -14.29 20.28
N THR A 346 -4.50 -13.18 19.60
CA THR A 346 -5.77 -12.47 19.70
C THR A 346 -6.77 -13.16 18.78
N ASP A 347 -7.68 -13.96 19.35
CA ASP A 347 -8.86 -14.47 18.66
C ASP A 347 -9.88 -13.34 18.31
N ALA A 348 -9.55 -12.10 18.62
CA ALA A 348 -10.37 -10.96 18.31
C ALA A 348 -10.40 -10.79 16.78
N PHE A 349 -11.55 -11.10 16.18
CA PHE A 349 -11.84 -10.79 14.79
C PHE A 349 -11.57 -9.31 14.54
N SER A 350 -10.65 -9.02 13.61
CA SER A 350 -10.24 -7.65 13.33
C SER A 350 -11.42 -6.83 12.80
N PRO A 351 -11.69 -5.63 13.36
CA PRO A 351 -12.62 -4.69 12.74
C PRO A 351 -12.10 -4.11 11.42
N TYR A 352 -10.83 -4.37 11.10
CA TYR A 352 -10.10 -3.79 9.97
C TYR A 352 -10.33 -4.58 8.68
N ILE A 353 -11.59 -4.59 8.21
CA ILE A 353 -12.00 -5.21 6.95
C ILE A 353 -12.66 -4.18 6.04
N TRP A 354 -12.49 -4.34 4.73
CA TRP A 354 -13.02 -3.44 3.71
C TRP A 354 -14.53 -3.21 3.86
N GLN A 355 -15.29 -4.25 4.16
CA GLN A 355 -16.73 -4.20 4.28
C GLN A 355 -17.25 -3.24 5.37
N ARG A 356 -16.42 -2.93 6.37
CA ARG A 356 -16.75 -1.95 7.42
C ARG A 356 -16.76 -0.50 6.93
N GLN A 357 -15.97 -0.19 5.92
CA GLN A 357 -15.83 1.16 5.36
C GLN A 357 -16.37 1.28 3.93
N GLU A 358 -16.81 0.18 3.32
CA GLU A 358 -17.30 0.13 1.94
C GLU A 358 -18.42 1.15 1.69
N GLN A 359 -19.35 1.33 2.64
CA GLN A 359 -20.44 2.30 2.51
C GLN A 359 -19.93 3.76 2.55
N THR A 360 -18.90 4.06 3.36
CA THR A 360 -18.26 5.37 3.38
C THR A 360 -17.64 5.70 2.01
N TYR A 361 -17.01 4.72 1.40
CA TYR A 361 -16.47 4.86 0.05
C TYR A 361 -17.60 5.07 -0.99
N LEU A 362 -18.62 4.20 -0.99
CA LEU A 362 -19.70 4.23 -1.96
C LEU A 362 -20.53 5.53 -1.90
N ALA A 363 -20.70 6.12 -0.71
CA ALA A 363 -21.42 7.39 -0.54
C ALA A 363 -20.82 8.56 -1.34
N LEU A 364 -19.55 8.49 -1.70
CA LEU A 364 -18.90 9.50 -2.56
C LEU A 364 -19.42 9.46 -4.00
N PHE A 365 -20.11 8.40 -4.39
CA PHE A 365 -20.61 8.17 -5.74
C PHE A 365 -22.16 8.25 -5.83
N ASP A 366 -22.87 8.36 -4.71
CA ASP A 366 -24.32 8.59 -4.65
C ASP A 366 -24.71 10.08 -4.90
#